data_9f1a3c72c7aea8294dfa2cdb46ee002e
#
_entry.id   9f1a3c72c7aea8294dfa2cdb46ee002e
#
_cell.length_a   1.000
_cell.length_b   1.000
_cell.length_c   1.000
_cell.angle_alpha   90.00
_cell.angle_beta   90.00
_cell.angle_gamma   90.00
#
_symmetry.space_group_name_H-M   'P 1'
#
loop_
_entity.id
_entity.type
_entity.pdbx_description
1 polymer ?
#
loop_
_entity_poly.entity_id
_entity_poly.type
_entity_poly.pdbx_seq_one_letter_code
_entity_poly.pdbx_strand_id
1 'polypeptide(L)'
;MTLATKLFGTTVLVLAFMVGCSPTGYDAWPEQMETFPWVYTPDPDRPDFVDGRWETEDWDFDDGTRSGYYLEKLLNYYKTTSPEVSEHFTRVQSSIPTLGEGVVISFVGDLLPIVDNHANFADAIVDVVSADYRVANLETPTSPGHPIQSSGAPPKFNEPVELLDGLPFDLLQLNNNHSYDVGDEGIAATKQEVLARGMETTGLDEHALVTVKDTQIGFLSYTWGLNGRDDVSTHELFIVPFGHIGEDIDLSTMGTQIAAMKERGAEYIVLLLHWGFEYEYYPEPHFMQLARRMVAMGADVIIGHGPHVVQPVEVCWVNHPDQVPGVGNCSIQTSDGRARRAAIFYSLGNFTSSIRSPAEFETGIVGRVSLSGGDVTGLGWTPISVKYDPTEVVPTDDNLDDANFAQESERLNSHLGAAWRLP
;
A
#
# COMPACT_ATOMS: atom_id res chain seq x y z
N MET A 1 -26.43 -17.15 26.76
CA MET A 1 -25.06 -17.00 27.24
C MET A 1 -24.12 -17.64 26.22
N THR A 2 -24.05 -17.10 24.96
CA THR A 2 -23.26 -17.77 23.91
C THR A 2 -22.90 -16.88 22.73
N LEU A 3 -23.46 -15.68 22.55
CA LEU A 3 -23.07 -14.79 21.49
C LEU A 3 -21.98 -13.76 21.91
N ALA A 4 -22.00 -13.34 23.17
CA ALA A 4 -21.06 -12.30 23.65
C ALA A 4 -19.60 -12.79 23.76
N THR A 5 -19.39 -14.09 23.93
CA THR A 5 -18.05 -14.66 24.15
C THR A 5 -17.27 -14.86 22.84
N LYS A 6 -17.94 -14.94 21.68
CA LYS A 6 -17.26 -15.06 20.38
C LYS A 6 -16.83 -13.69 19.82
N LEU A 7 -17.62 -12.64 20.06
CA LEU A 7 -17.22 -11.28 19.68
C LEU A 7 -15.97 -10.82 20.44
N PHE A 8 -15.86 -11.12 21.73
CA PHE A 8 -14.70 -10.74 22.52
C PHE A 8 -13.38 -11.37 22.04
N GLY A 9 -13.43 -12.58 21.55
CA GLY A 9 -12.22 -13.29 21.09
C GLY A 9 -11.64 -12.68 19.81
N THR A 10 -12.47 -12.26 18.86
CA THR A 10 -12.04 -11.67 17.60
C THR A 10 -11.61 -10.20 17.78
N THR A 11 -12.28 -9.47 18.65
CA THR A 11 -11.97 -8.07 18.94
C THR A 11 -10.63 -7.89 19.67
N VAL A 12 -10.26 -8.82 20.54
CA VAL A 12 -8.96 -8.78 21.24
C VAL A 12 -7.80 -9.05 20.29
N LEU A 13 -7.99 -9.86 19.24
CA LEU A 13 -6.93 -10.12 18.26
C LEU A 13 -6.64 -8.88 17.40
N VAL A 14 -7.68 -8.15 16.99
CA VAL A 14 -7.54 -6.91 16.19
C VAL A 14 -6.91 -5.79 17.01
N LEU A 15 -7.21 -5.66 18.31
CA LEU A 15 -6.57 -4.68 19.19
C LEU A 15 -5.07 -4.91 19.38
N ALA A 16 -4.60 -6.15 19.27
CA ALA A 16 -3.17 -6.46 19.41
C ALA A 16 -2.33 -5.93 18.23
N PHE A 17 -2.94 -5.70 17.06
CA PHE A 17 -2.25 -5.13 15.90
C PHE A 17 -2.00 -3.61 15.98
N MET A 18 -2.65 -2.91 16.90
CA MET A 18 -2.67 -1.46 16.91
C MET A 18 -1.83 -0.78 18.00
N VAL A 19 -1.14 -1.53 18.83
CA VAL A 19 -0.35 -0.97 19.95
C VAL A 19 1.12 -0.94 19.58
N GLY A 20 1.58 0.10 18.93
CA GLY A 20 3.02 0.18 18.72
C GLY A 20 3.59 1.33 17.92
N CYS A 21 2.91 2.44 17.72
CA CYS A 21 3.47 3.51 16.90
C CYS A 21 3.45 4.86 17.60
N SER A 22 4.62 5.41 17.82
CA SER A 22 4.78 6.78 18.29
C SER A 22 5.46 7.61 17.19
N PRO A 23 4.81 8.61 16.60
CA PRO A 23 5.47 9.51 15.67
C PRO A 23 6.27 10.56 16.43
N THR A 24 7.49 10.85 16.00
CA THR A 24 8.31 11.94 16.50
C THR A 24 8.75 12.85 15.35
N GLY A 25 8.41 14.13 15.48
CA GLY A 25 9.00 15.25 14.71
C GLY A 25 8.33 15.56 13.37
N TYR A 26 7.74 16.73 13.29
CA TYR A 26 7.11 17.28 12.09
C TYR A 26 7.64 18.68 11.81
N ASP A 27 7.92 18.98 10.55
CA ASP A 27 8.30 20.30 10.06
C ASP A 27 7.20 20.88 9.15
N ALA A 28 7.06 22.22 9.16
CA ALA A 28 5.97 22.95 8.51
C ALA A 28 5.90 22.75 6.99
N TRP A 29 4.69 22.74 6.46
CA TRP A 29 4.38 22.66 5.03
C TRP A 29 5.04 23.81 4.25
N PRO A 30 5.63 23.55 3.06
CA PRO A 30 5.99 24.63 2.15
C PRO A 30 4.72 25.36 1.69
N GLU A 31 4.68 26.67 1.84
CA GLU A 31 3.55 27.56 1.50
C GLU A 31 3.03 27.44 0.04
N GLN A 32 3.68 26.67 -0.82
CA GLN A 32 3.41 26.57 -2.25
C GLN A 32 2.60 25.34 -2.67
N MET A 33 2.16 24.49 -1.74
CA MET A 33 1.35 23.32 -2.05
C MET A 33 -0.13 23.48 -1.67
N GLU A 34 -0.64 24.66 -1.88
CA GLU A 34 -2.08 24.90 -1.86
C GLU A 34 -2.73 24.23 -3.05
N THR A 35 -3.16 23.01 -2.96
CA THR A 35 -4.30 22.68 -3.82
C THR A 35 -4.71 21.22 -3.66
N PHE A 36 -5.10 20.85 -2.49
CA PHE A 36 -6.18 19.92 -2.41
C PHE A 36 -7.45 20.69 -2.81
N PRO A 37 -8.09 20.33 -3.91
CA PRO A 37 -9.09 21.22 -4.55
C PRO A 37 -10.41 21.36 -3.81
N TRP A 38 -10.59 20.70 -2.70
CA TRP A 38 -11.73 20.83 -1.81
C TRP A 38 -11.28 20.84 -0.35
N VAL A 39 -11.93 21.66 0.41
CA VAL A 39 -11.87 21.57 1.87
C VAL A 39 -12.68 20.36 2.25
N TYR A 40 -12.08 19.41 2.95
CA TYR A 40 -12.81 18.31 3.56
C TYR A 40 -13.85 18.90 4.49
N THR A 41 -15.13 18.70 4.16
CA THR A 41 -16.24 19.07 5.04
C THR A 41 -16.58 17.81 5.83
N PRO A 42 -16.38 17.84 7.13
CA PRO A 42 -16.66 16.69 7.97
C PRO A 42 -18.12 16.27 7.88
N ASP A 43 -18.37 14.98 7.79
CA ASP A 43 -19.72 14.42 7.88
C ASP A 43 -20.20 14.55 9.33
N PRO A 44 -21.27 15.31 9.62
CA PRO A 44 -21.77 15.49 10.99
C PRO A 44 -22.26 14.19 11.63
N ASP A 45 -22.55 13.17 10.83
CA ASP A 45 -22.93 11.84 11.30
C ASP A 45 -21.69 10.94 11.56
N ARG A 46 -20.47 11.47 11.31
CA ARG A 46 -19.17 10.82 11.57
C ARG A 46 -18.30 11.73 12.45
N PRO A 47 -18.65 11.89 13.71
CA PRO A 47 -18.05 12.88 14.60
C PRO A 47 -16.53 12.71 14.83
N ASP A 48 -16.01 11.51 14.69
CA ASP A 48 -14.60 11.18 14.83
C ASP A 48 -13.73 11.66 13.66
N PHE A 49 -14.31 11.82 12.49
CA PHE A 49 -13.65 12.44 11.34
C PHE A 49 -13.70 13.96 11.38
N VAL A 50 -14.51 14.51 12.25
CA VAL A 50 -15.09 15.84 12.11
C VAL A 50 -14.56 16.84 13.11
N ASP A 51 -14.28 16.44 14.32
CA ASP A 51 -14.16 17.40 15.42
C ASP A 51 -12.70 17.74 15.78
N GLY A 52 -11.78 17.53 14.83
CA GLY A 52 -10.38 17.83 15.10
C GLY A 52 -9.75 16.95 16.19
N ARG A 53 -10.34 15.83 16.51
CA ARG A 53 -9.70 14.86 17.43
C ARG A 53 -8.38 14.34 16.90
N TRP A 54 -8.15 14.54 15.60
CA TRP A 54 -6.87 14.33 14.96
C TRP A 54 -5.87 15.42 15.20
N GLU A 55 -6.32 16.62 15.62
CA GLU A 55 -5.49 17.78 15.86
C GLU A 55 -5.03 17.88 17.32
N THR A 56 -5.49 16.96 18.18
CA THR A 56 -5.26 17.14 19.60
C THR A 56 -4.00 16.42 20.07
N GLU A 57 -3.33 17.08 20.98
CA GLU A 57 -2.23 16.57 21.79
C GLU A 57 -2.58 15.29 22.58
N ASP A 58 -3.82 14.83 22.48
CA ASP A 58 -4.39 13.66 23.19
C ASP A 58 -4.06 12.29 22.53
N TRP A 59 -3.19 12.28 21.54
CA TRP A 59 -2.67 11.05 20.93
C TRP A 59 -1.57 10.40 21.75
N ASP A 60 -1.74 10.38 23.06
CA ASP A 60 -0.82 9.63 23.93
C ASP A 60 -1.19 8.15 23.91
N PHE A 61 -0.30 7.34 23.36
CA PHE A 61 -0.45 5.89 23.31
C PHE A 61 -0.56 5.23 24.69
N ASP A 62 -0.02 5.88 25.71
CA ASP A 62 0.09 5.30 27.03
C ASP A 62 -1.24 5.34 27.81
N ASP A 63 -2.22 6.13 27.38
CA ASP A 63 -3.50 6.29 28.07
C ASP A 63 -4.66 5.40 27.54
N GLY A 64 -4.44 4.69 26.43
CA GLY A 64 -5.43 3.82 25.81
C GLY A 64 -6.48 4.55 24.92
N THR A 65 -6.44 5.88 24.81
CA THR A 65 -7.38 6.65 23.96
C THR A 65 -7.21 6.29 22.49
N ARG A 66 -6.00 6.10 22.04
CA ARG A 66 -5.70 5.70 20.67
C ARG A 66 -6.24 4.31 20.32
N SER A 67 -6.13 3.37 21.25
CA SER A 67 -6.72 2.03 21.08
C SER A 67 -8.25 2.09 21.00
N GLY A 68 -8.87 2.98 21.76
CA GLY A 68 -10.32 3.25 21.72
C GLY A 68 -10.74 3.83 20.39
N TYR A 69 -9.99 4.80 19.88
CA TYR A 69 -10.23 5.44 18.59
C TYR A 69 -10.14 4.44 17.43
N TYR A 70 -9.08 3.65 17.32
CA TYR A 70 -8.94 2.64 16.28
C TYR A 70 -10.04 1.58 16.35
N LEU A 71 -10.41 1.16 17.55
CA LEU A 71 -11.52 0.23 17.73
C LEU A 71 -12.84 0.82 17.26
N GLU A 72 -13.12 2.07 17.60
CA GLU A 72 -14.33 2.77 17.17
C GLU A 72 -14.37 2.95 15.66
N LYS A 73 -13.25 3.35 15.05
CA LYS A 73 -13.11 3.50 13.62
C LYS A 73 -13.29 2.17 12.90
N LEU A 74 -12.63 1.12 13.35
CA LEU A 74 -12.75 -0.23 12.80
C LEU A 74 -14.19 -0.77 12.89
N LEU A 75 -14.87 -0.56 13.99
CA LEU A 75 -16.24 -1.07 14.19
C LEU A 75 -17.29 -0.30 13.40
N ASN A 76 -17.08 0.99 13.13
CA ASN A 76 -18.13 1.87 12.64
C ASN A 76 -17.88 2.43 11.23
N TYR A 77 -16.62 2.71 10.86
CA TYR A 77 -16.34 3.60 9.72
C TYR A 77 -15.39 3.07 8.67
N TYR A 78 -14.66 2.01 8.90
CA TYR A 78 -13.63 1.55 7.97
C TYR A 78 -14.13 1.28 6.53
N LYS A 79 -15.43 1.00 6.36
CA LYS A 79 -16.06 0.74 5.05
C LYS A 79 -16.61 1.97 4.36
N THR A 80 -16.59 3.13 4.97
CA THR A 80 -17.22 4.35 4.47
C THR A 80 -16.25 5.52 4.40
N THR A 81 -16.62 6.54 3.67
CA THR A 81 -15.86 7.79 3.58
C THR A 81 -16.82 8.97 3.42
N SER A 82 -16.30 10.20 3.38
CA SER A 82 -17.15 11.37 3.12
C SER A 82 -17.77 11.31 1.72
N PRO A 83 -18.92 11.96 1.53
CA PRO A 83 -19.55 12.06 0.21
C PRO A 83 -18.61 12.62 -0.86
N GLU A 84 -17.80 13.62 -0.53
CA GLU A 84 -16.86 14.26 -1.46
C GLU A 84 -15.79 13.28 -1.93
N VAL A 85 -15.19 12.49 -1.03
CA VAL A 85 -14.18 11.49 -1.37
C VAL A 85 -14.80 10.38 -2.21
N SER A 86 -15.98 9.89 -1.83
CA SER A 86 -16.71 8.87 -2.59
C SER A 86 -17.07 9.36 -4.00
N GLU A 87 -17.60 10.58 -4.12
CA GLU A 87 -17.91 11.18 -5.41
C GLU A 87 -16.68 11.40 -6.28
N HIS A 88 -15.56 11.82 -5.65
CA HIS A 88 -14.28 11.97 -6.34
C HIS A 88 -13.86 10.67 -7.00
N PHE A 89 -13.77 9.58 -6.25
CA PHE A 89 -13.34 8.30 -6.81
C PHE A 89 -14.31 7.75 -7.85
N THR A 90 -15.62 7.90 -7.65
CA THR A 90 -16.64 7.51 -8.64
C THR A 90 -16.41 8.23 -9.99
N ARG A 91 -16.03 9.50 -9.96
CA ARG A 91 -15.78 10.28 -11.18
C ARG A 91 -14.41 9.95 -11.80
N VAL A 92 -13.37 9.78 -10.98
CA VAL A 92 -12.01 9.45 -11.45
C VAL A 92 -11.98 8.13 -12.23
N GLN A 93 -12.73 7.11 -11.79
CA GLN A 93 -12.80 5.81 -12.46
C GLN A 93 -13.06 5.91 -13.97
N SER A 94 -13.90 6.86 -14.39
CA SER A 94 -14.26 7.04 -15.79
C SER A 94 -13.10 7.62 -16.65
N SER A 95 -12.07 8.19 -16.01
CA SER A 95 -10.93 8.81 -16.66
C SER A 95 -9.67 7.95 -16.65
N ILE A 96 -9.71 6.77 -15.99
CA ILE A 96 -8.57 5.84 -15.95
C ILE A 96 -8.36 5.23 -17.35
N PRO A 97 -7.19 5.44 -17.97
CA PRO A 97 -6.90 4.83 -19.26
C PRO A 97 -6.65 3.33 -19.09
N THR A 98 -7.18 2.53 -20.00
CA THR A 98 -6.86 1.10 -20.06
C THR A 98 -5.41 0.85 -20.45
N LEU A 99 -4.88 -0.32 -20.10
CA LEU A 99 -3.49 -0.70 -20.36
C LEU A 99 -3.09 -0.42 -21.80
N GLY A 100 -2.01 0.33 -21.98
CA GLY A 100 -1.50 0.81 -23.26
C GLY A 100 -0.21 0.10 -23.69
N GLU A 101 0.43 0.64 -24.73
CA GLU A 101 1.75 0.19 -25.18
C GLU A 101 2.85 0.67 -24.23
N GLY A 102 3.98 -0.05 -24.21
CA GLY A 102 5.18 0.29 -23.45
C GLY A 102 5.69 -0.84 -22.57
N VAL A 103 6.42 -0.46 -21.54
CA VAL A 103 6.86 -1.36 -20.48
C VAL A 103 5.68 -1.57 -19.53
N VAL A 104 5.31 -2.80 -19.28
CA VAL A 104 4.25 -3.16 -18.33
C VAL A 104 4.87 -3.68 -17.05
N ILE A 105 4.49 -3.08 -15.93
CA ILE A 105 4.88 -3.54 -14.60
C ILE A 105 3.62 -4.02 -13.88
N SER A 106 3.69 -5.18 -13.23
CA SER A 106 2.66 -5.66 -12.33
C SER A 106 3.09 -5.53 -10.88
N PHE A 107 2.12 -5.23 -10.04
CA PHE A 107 2.27 -5.07 -8.60
C PHE A 107 1.22 -5.90 -7.89
N VAL A 108 1.59 -6.50 -6.77
CA VAL A 108 0.65 -7.16 -5.87
C VAL A 108 0.74 -6.56 -4.47
N GLY A 109 -0.27 -6.82 -3.65
CA GLY A 109 -0.35 -6.31 -2.29
C GLY A 109 0.58 -7.00 -1.30
N ASP A 110 0.17 -7.02 -0.04
CA ASP A 110 0.98 -7.44 1.09
C ASP A 110 1.12 -8.97 1.12
N LEU A 111 2.38 -9.44 1.07
CA LEU A 111 2.72 -10.84 1.25
C LEU A 111 2.91 -11.08 2.75
N LEU A 112 1.81 -11.42 3.40
CA LEU A 112 1.71 -11.72 4.83
C LEU A 112 2.00 -13.19 5.11
N PRO A 113 2.24 -13.58 6.38
CA PRO A 113 2.40 -14.97 6.77
C PRO A 113 1.27 -15.88 6.29
N ILE A 114 1.63 -17.10 5.95
CA ILE A 114 0.69 -18.17 5.58
C ILE A 114 0.86 -19.38 6.50
N VAL A 115 -0.11 -20.28 6.51
CA VAL A 115 -0.09 -21.41 7.46
C VAL A 115 0.49 -22.70 6.89
N ASP A 116 0.46 -22.85 5.56
CA ASP A 116 0.93 -24.05 4.85
C ASP A 116 1.21 -23.73 3.37
N ASN A 117 1.66 -24.74 2.61
CA ASN A 117 1.91 -24.68 1.17
C ASN A 117 2.95 -23.63 0.72
N HIS A 118 3.90 -23.29 1.58
CA HIS A 118 4.85 -22.18 1.41
C HIS A 118 5.55 -22.15 0.05
N ALA A 119 5.88 -23.30 -0.54
CA ALA A 119 6.62 -23.34 -1.80
C ALA A 119 5.73 -23.24 -3.06
N ASN A 120 4.41 -23.44 -2.97
CA ASN A 120 3.55 -23.56 -4.14
C ASN A 120 2.26 -22.74 -4.06
N PHE A 121 2.10 -21.91 -3.05
CA PHE A 121 0.86 -21.15 -2.84
C PHE A 121 0.57 -20.15 -3.98
N ALA A 122 1.58 -19.77 -4.76
CA ALA A 122 1.47 -18.82 -5.86
C ALA A 122 1.40 -19.47 -7.26
N ASP A 123 1.37 -20.81 -7.37
CA ASP A 123 1.41 -21.51 -8.66
C ASP A 123 0.25 -21.13 -9.59
N ALA A 124 -0.95 -20.99 -9.04
CA ALA A 124 -2.15 -20.67 -9.82
C ALA A 124 -2.20 -19.22 -10.32
N ILE A 125 -1.33 -18.35 -9.80
CA ILE A 125 -1.35 -16.91 -10.12
C ILE A 125 -0.25 -16.48 -11.10
N VAL A 126 0.66 -17.35 -11.48
CA VAL A 126 1.84 -17.04 -12.31
C VAL A 126 1.47 -16.33 -13.62
N ASP A 127 0.45 -16.80 -14.31
CA ASP A 127 0.00 -16.19 -15.56
C ASP A 127 -0.69 -14.83 -15.29
N VAL A 128 -1.41 -14.72 -14.17
CA VAL A 128 -2.13 -13.49 -13.80
C VAL A 128 -1.17 -12.36 -13.42
N VAL A 129 -0.06 -12.65 -12.74
CA VAL A 129 0.94 -11.62 -12.41
C VAL A 129 1.88 -11.29 -13.57
N SER A 130 1.81 -12.03 -14.68
CA SER A 130 2.72 -11.90 -15.81
C SER A 130 2.77 -10.48 -16.37
N ALA A 131 3.97 -9.92 -16.47
CA ALA A 131 4.29 -8.58 -16.98
C ALA A 131 5.78 -8.54 -17.41
N ASP A 132 6.25 -7.40 -17.90
CA ASP A 132 7.66 -7.20 -18.20
C ASP A 132 8.54 -7.15 -16.94
N TYR A 133 7.95 -6.73 -15.82
CA TYR A 133 8.57 -6.70 -14.48
C TYR A 133 7.50 -6.83 -13.39
N ARG A 134 7.77 -7.58 -12.34
CA ARG A 134 6.79 -7.98 -11.32
C ARG A 134 7.31 -7.64 -9.94
N VAL A 135 6.49 -6.95 -9.15
CA VAL A 135 6.86 -6.37 -7.84
C VAL A 135 5.88 -6.78 -6.76
N ALA A 136 6.38 -7.12 -5.57
CA ALA A 136 5.57 -7.41 -4.37
C ALA A 136 6.15 -6.77 -3.11
N ASN A 137 5.30 -6.56 -2.09
CA ASN A 137 5.72 -6.18 -0.75
C ASN A 137 5.87 -7.43 0.13
N LEU A 138 7.08 -7.77 0.53
CA LEU A 138 7.34 -8.87 1.47
C LEU A 138 7.15 -8.36 2.90
N GLU A 139 5.93 -8.50 3.42
CA GLU A 139 5.57 -8.01 4.75
C GLU A 139 5.81 -9.06 5.86
N THR A 140 6.76 -9.91 5.64
CA THR A 140 7.24 -10.86 6.64
C THR A 140 8.71 -11.17 6.41
N PRO A 141 9.56 -11.13 7.42
CA PRO A 141 10.89 -11.69 7.30
C PRO A 141 10.84 -13.20 6.94
N THR A 142 11.88 -13.65 6.24
CA THR A 142 12.12 -15.06 5.93
C THR A 142 13.54 -15.41 6.35
N SER A 143 13.82 -15.28 7.65
CA SER A 143 15.16 -15.39 8.17
C SER A 143 15.44 -16.81 8.70
N PRO A 144 16.36 -17.57 8.04
CA PRO A 144 16.77 -18.85 8.56
C PRO A 144 17.50 -18.68 9.91
N GLY A 145 17.28 -19.63 10.81
CA GLY A 145 17.88 -19.59 12.14
C GLY A 145 17.08 -18.81 13.20
N HIS A 146 16.08 -18.08 12.82
CA HIS A 146 15.10 -17.51 13.74
C HIS A 146 13.84 -18.39 13.83
N PRO A 147 13.15 -18.39 14.97
CA PRO A 147 11.91 -19.16 15.11
C PRO A 147 10.85 -18.70 14.10
N ILE A 148 10.16 -19.66 13.50
CA ILE A 148 8.98 -19.37 12.69
C ILE A 148 7.89 -18.77 13.59
N GLN A 149 7.34 -17.65 13.17
CA GLN A 149 6.35 -16.91 13.95
C GLN A 149 5.40 -16.14 13.02
N SER A 150 4.10 -16.38 13.19
CA SER A 150 3.06 -15.73 12.38
C SER A 150 2.01 -15.00 13.23
N SER A 151 2.31 -14.81 14.52
CA SER A 151 1.35 -14.24 15.48
C SER A 151 2.05 -13.63 16.68
N GLY A 152 1.30 -12.97 17.53
CA GLY A 152 1.79 -12.36 18.77
C GLY A 152 1.01 -11.09 19.12
N ALA A 153 1.39 -10.43 20.22
CA ALA A 153 0.85 -9.12 20.60
C ALA A 153 1.98 -8.27 21.23
N PRO A 154 2.55 -7.29 20.52
CA PRO A 154 2.34 -7.01 19.08
C PRO A 154 2.78 -8.18 18.20
N PRO A 155 2.22 -8.30 17.01
CA PRO A 155 2.57 -9.38 16.11
C PRO A 155 4.05 -9.29 15.71
N LYS A 156 4.69 -10.44 15.61
CA LYS A 156 6.02 -10.62 15.05
C LYS A 156 5.95 -11.72 14.02
N PHE A 157 6.57 -11.48 12.89
CA PHE A 157 6.56 -12.42 11.79
C PHE A 157 7.97 -12.95 11.51
N ASN A 158 8.04 -14.18 11.13
CA ASN A 158 9.16 -14.82 10.45
C ASN A 158 8.66 -16.11 9.81
N GLU A 159 8.72 -16.18 8.51
CA GLU A 159 8.24 -17.32 7.73
C GLU A 159 9.39 -18.24 7.30
N PRO A 160 9.11 -19.50 6.95
CA PRO A 160 10.10 -20.37 6.33
C PRO A 160 10.63 -19.76 5.03
N VAL A 161 11.93 -20.00 4.73
CA VAL A 161 12.55 -19.49 3.48
C VAL A 161 11.91 -20.09 2.23
N GLU A 162 11.22 -21.21 2.35
CA GLU A 162 10.44 -21.87 1.32
C GLU A 162 9.30 -20.97 0.81
N LEU A 163 8.87 -19.97 1.58
CA LEU A 163 7.91 -18.95 1.12
C LEU A 163 8.43 -18.21 -0.12
N LEU A 164 9.73 -18.02 -0.22
CA LEU A 164 10.37 -17.35 -1.36
C LEU A 164 10.51 -18.27 -2.59
N ASP A 165 10.40 -19.58 -2.39
CA ASP A 165 10.51 -20.55 -3.48
C ASP A 165 9.23 -20.48 -4.34
N GLY A 166 9.38 -20.35 -5.64
CA GLY A 166 8.23 -20.26 -6.54
C GLY A 166 7.51 -18.90 -6.57
N LEU A 167 8.00 -17.88 -5.88
CA LEU A 167 7.46 -16.53 -6.02
C LEU A 167 7.70 -16.02 -7.45
N PRO A 168 6.64 -15.62 -8.18
CA PRO A 168 6.76 -15.17 -9.55
C PRO A 168 7.11 -13.69 -9.66
N PHE A 169 8.02 -13.17 -8.80
CA PHE A 169 8.37 -11.75 -8.75
C PHE A 169 9.84 -11.51 -9.13
N ASP A 170 10.12 -10.30 -9.61
CA ASP A 170 11.46 -9.86 -10.00
C ASP A 170 12.07 -8.98 -8.91
N LEU A 171 11.24 -8.22 -8.15
CA LEU A 171 11.67 -7.35 -7.06
C LEU A 171 10.73 -7.48 -5.86
N LEU A 172 11.34 -7.56 -4.67
CA LEU A 172 10.62 -7.49 -3.39
C LEU A 172 10.95 -6.19 -2.64
N GLN A 173 9.91 -5.49 -2.22
CA GLN A 173 10.00 -4.43 -1.22
C GLN A 173 10.24 -5.07 0.14
N LEU A 174 11.27 -4.61 0.84
CA LEU A 174 11.63 -5.08 2.20
C LEU A 174 11.37 -4.03 3.28
N ASN A 175 10.85 -2.86 2.93
CA ASN A 175 10.63 -1.75 3.85
C ASN A 175 9.14 -1.59 4.18
N ASN A 176 8.74 -2.20 5.28
CA ASN A 176 7.39 -2.17 5.85
C ASN A 176 7.48 -2.23 7.38
N ASN A 177 6.35 -2.20 8.09
CA ASN A 177 6.31 -2.19 9.55
C ASN A 177 6.82 -3.49 10.20
N HIS A 178 6.86 -4.61 9.46
CA HIS A 178 7.36 -5.90 9.91
C HIS A 178 8.82 -6.18 9.54
N SER A 179 9.47 -5.30 8.79
CA SER A 179 10.85 -5.49 8.32
C SER A 179 11.84 -5.86 9.44
N TYR A 180 11.61 -5.29 10.64
CA TYR A 180 12.53 -5.42 11.78
C TYR A 180 12.07 -6.43 12.85
N ASP A 181 11.11 -7.30 12.55
CA ASP A 181 10.52 -8.23 13.51
C ASP A 181 11.53 -9.22 14.12
N VAL A 182 12.56 -9.57 13.37
CA VAL A 182 13.66 -10.46 13.80
C VAL A 182 15.00 -9.74 13.91
N GLY A 183 15.01 -8.41 13.96
CA GLY A 183 16.19 -7.57 14.17
C GLY A 183 17.15 -7.49 12.97
N ASP A 184 18.31 -6.85 13.17
CA ASP A 184 19.31 -6.59 12.13
C ASP A 184 19.78 -7.87 11.41
N GLU A 185 20.12 -8.91 12.17
CA GLU A 185 20.56 -10.17 11.59
C GLU A 185 19.46 -10.82 10.75
N GLY A 186 18.22 -10.70 11.20
CA GLY A 186 17.07 -11.27 10.53
C GLY A 186 16.71 -10.58 9.22
N ILE A 187 16.70 -9.25 9.20
CA ILE A 187 16.40 -8.51 7.96
C ILE A 187 17.52 -8.67 6.93
N ALA A 188 18.79 -8.68 7.39
CA ALA A 188 19.94 -8.95 6.52
C ALA A 188 19.89 -10.36 5.91
N ALA A 189 19.52 -11.37 6.71
CA ALA A 189 19.35 -12.74 6.24
C ALA A 189 18.18 -12.84 5.24
N THR A 190 17.06 -12.19 5.51
CA THR A 190 15.92 -12.11 4.57
C THR A 190 16.36 -11.55 3.22
N LYS A 191 17.08 -10.41 3.20
CA LYS A 191 17.64 -9.83 1.96
C LYS A 191 18.52 -10.82 1.21
N GLN A 192 19.39 -11.54 1.93
CA GLN A 192 20.27 -12.54 1.33
C GLN A 192 19.48 -13.70 0.68
N GLU A 193 18.45 -14.20 1.36
CA GLU A 193 17.60 -15.27 0.84
C GLU A 193 16.82 -14.86 -0.41
N VAL A 194 16.33 -13.62 -0.46
CA VAL A 194 15.68 -13.05 -1.65
C VAL A 194 16.65 -12.96 -2.82
N LEU A 195 17.84 -12.37 -2.59
CA LEU A 195 18.88 -12.24 -3.62
C LEU A 195 19.40 -13.58 -4.12
N ALA A 196 19.52 -14.58 -3.23
CA ALA A 196 19.98 -15.93 -3.59
C ALA A 196 19.02 -16.65 -4.57
N ARG A 197 17.74 -16.23 -4.61
CA ARG A 197 16.72 -16.72 -5.54
C ARG A 197 16.63 -15.91 -6.82
N GLY A 198 17.53 -14.93 -7.00
CA GLY A 198 17.62 -14.11 -8.21
C GLY A 198 16.61 -12.97 -8.28
N MET A 199 15.88 -12.71 -7.21
CA MET A 199 15.02 -11.53 -7.10
C MET A 199 15.84 -10.33 -6.63
N GLU A 200 15.45 -9.13 -7.03
CA GLU A 200 16.01 -7.87 -6.54
C GLU A 200 15.28 -7.38 -5.27
N THR A 201 15.87 -6.43 -4.56
CA THR A 201 15.28 -5.85 -3.34
C THR A 201 15.32 -4.33 -3.38
N THR A 202 14.38 -3.69 -2.68
CA THR A 202 14.39 -2.24 -2.43
C THR A 202 13.94 -1.94 -1.01
N GLY A 203 14.45 -0.84 -0.44
CA GLY A 203 13.99 -0.33 0.86
C GLY A 203 14.80 -0.79 2.06
N LEU A 204 15.88 -1.53 1.86
CA LEU A 204 16.86 -1.86 2.90
C LEU A 204 18.25 -1.46 2.43
N ASP A 205 18.84 -0.46 3.09
CA ASP A 205 20.14 0.17 2.80
C ASP A 205 20.19 0.91 1.45
N GLU A 206 19.31 0.61 0.52
CA GLU A 206 19.27 1.22 -0.80
C GLU A 206 17.90 1.18 -1.46
N HIS A 207 17.73 2.04 -2.45
CA HIS A 207 16.64 2.02 -3.42
C HIS A 207 17.12 1.41 -4.75
N ALA A 208 16.26 0.59 -5.37
CA ALA A 208 16.61 -0.12 -6.60
C ALA A 208 16.49 0.79 -7.85
N LEU A 209 17.46 0.67 -8.75
CA LEU A 209 17.40 1.20 -10.11
C LEU A 209 17.57 0.03 -11.07
N VAL A 210 16.51 -0.30 -11.80
CA VAL A 210 16.49 -1.48 -12.68
C VAL A 210 16.27 -1.09 -14.13
N THR A 211 16.75 -1.94 -15.04
CA THR A 211 16.49 -1.81 -16.46
C THR A 211 15.45 -2.84 -16.88
N VAL A 212 14.28 -2.39 -17.28
CA VAL A 212 13.22 -3.26 -17.83
C VAL A 212 13.11 -3.00 -19.32
N LYS A 213 13.44 -3.99 -20.16
CA LYS A 213 13.73 -3.77 -21.58
C LYS A 213 14.81 -2.69 -21.71
N ASP A 214 14.54 -1.56 -22.31
CA ASP A 214 15.48 -0.46 -22.49
C ASP A 214 15.16 0.74 -21.59
N THR A 215 14.27 0.58 -20.60
CA THR A 215 13.77 1.66 -19.74
C THR A 215 14.36 1.55 -18.32
N GLN A 216 14.92 2.65 -17.82
CA GLN A 216 15.44 2.76 -16.46
C GLN A 216 14.34 3.16 -15.48
N ILE A 217 14.09 2.34 -14.48
CA ILE A 217 13.03 2.55 -13.50
C ILE A 217 13.62 2.54 -12.09
N GLY A 218 13.40 3.63 -11.34
CA GLY A 218 13.78 3.74 -9.94
C GLY A 218 12.62 3.30 -9.03
N PHE A 219 12.85 2.31 -8.17
CA PHE A 219 11.92 1.87 -7.13
C PHE A 219 12.40 2.37 -5.77
N LEU A 220 11.67 3.31 -5.19
CA LEU A 220 11.95 3.86 -3.87
C LEU A 220 10.88 3.38 -2.89
N SER A 221 11.29 2.90 -1.73
CA SER A 221 10.40 2.31 -0.75
C SER A 221 10.44 3.07 0.58
N TYR A 222 9.27 3.29 1.19
CA TYR A 222 9.13 3.98 2.47
C TYR A 222 8.06 3.29 3.32
N THR A 223 8.28 3.29 4.64
CA THR A 223 7.31 2.80 5.63
C THR A 223 7.00 3.87 6.67
N TRP A 224 5.83 3.79 7.27
CA TRP A 224 5.42 4.71 8.34
C TRP A 224 6.15 4.45 9.67
N GLY A 225 6.73 3.27 9.88
CA GLY A 225 7.45 2.88 11.10
C GLY A 225 7.76 1.40 11.13
N LEU A 226 8.32 0.92 12.23
CA LEU A 226 8.77 -0.45 12.46
C LEU A 226 8.11 -1.09 13.69
N ASN A 227 6.85 -0.83 13.94
CA ASN A 227 6.10 -1.36 15.10
C ASN A 227 6.80 -1.07 16.45
N GLY A 228 7.32 0.16 16.60
CA GLY A 228 8.00 0.62 17.82
C GLY A 228 9.44 0.08 18.00
N ARG A 229 10.09 -0.35 16.91
CA ARG A 229 11.49 -0.83 16.90
C ARG A 229 12.45 0.10 16.16
N ASP A 230 12.05 1.33 15.91
CA ASP A 230 12.69 2.29 15.00
C ASP A 230 14.07 2.78 15.49
N ASP A 231 14.36 2.62 16.78
CA ASP A 231 15.56 3.16 17.46
C ASP A 231 16.74 2.17 17.50
N VAL A 232 16.60 0.98 16.95
CA VAL A 232 17.57 -0.11 17.18
C VAL A 232 18.22 -0.68 15.91
N SER A 233 17.79 -0.28 14.70
CA SER A 233 18.36 -0.81 13.47
C SER A 233 19.73 -0.19 13.14
N THR A 234 20.69 -1.04 12.73
CA THR A 234 21.96 -0.63 12.12
C THR A 234 21.88 -0.53 10.59
N HIS A 235 20.79 -1.02 10.00
CA HIS A 235 20.47 -0.87 8.60
C HIS A 235 19.70 0.42 8.33
N GLU A 236 19.86 1.00 7.16
CA GLU A 236 19.05 2.12 6.70
C GLU A 236 17.70 1.61 6.22
N LEU A 237 16.67 1.93 7.00
CA LEU A 237 15.27 1.77 6.65
C LEU A 237 14.66 3.16 6.41
N PHE A 238 13.95 3.34 5.32
CA PHE A 238 13.44 4.65 4.92
C PHE A 238 12.08 4.89 5.58
N ILE A 239 12.11 5.50 6.75
CA ILE A 239 10.92 5.77 7.56
C ILE A 239 10.42 7.18 7.27
N VAL A 240 9.16 7.29 6.89
CA VAL A 240 8.40 8.54 6.81
C VAL A 240 7.17 8.37 7.68
N PRO A 241 7.08 9.05 8.82
CA PRO A 241 5.95 8.91 9.73
C PRO A 241 4.73 9.58 9.09
N PHE A 242 4.10 8.90 8.14
CA PHE A 242 2.87 9.34 7.48
C PHE A 242 1.80 9.58 8.54
N GLY A 243 1.70 10.83 8.99
CA GLY A 243 0.83 11.21 10.10
C GLY A 243 -0.65 11.28 9.72
N HIS A 244 -1.41 11.94 10.57
CA HIS A 244 -2.84 12.10 10.43
C HIS A 244 -3.22 13.45 9.81
N ILE A 245 -4.51 13.68 9.57
CA ILE A 245 -5.04 14.97 9.12
C ILE A 245 -4.57 16.09 10.08
N GLY A 246 -4.05 17.18 9.52
CA GLY A 246 -3.53 18.31 10.29
C GLY A 246 -2.05 18.22 10.63
N GLU A 247 -1.39 17.08 10.43
CA GLU A 247 0.05 16.94 10.66
C GLU A 247 0.86 17.32 9.41
N ASP A 248 1.92 18.09 9.63
CA ASP A 248 2.90 18.40 8.59
C ASP A 248 3.90 17.26 8.47
N ILE A 249 3.94 16.63 7.30
CA ILE A 249 4.90 15.56 7.00
C ILE A 249 6.07 16.12 6.22
N ASP A 250 7.28 15.95 6.76
CA ASP A 250 8.51 16.27 6.04
C ASP A 250 8.80 15.20 4.96
N LEU A 251 8.67 15.60 3.71
CA LEU A 251 9.03 14.79 2.55
C LEU A 251 10.36 15.22 1.89
N SER A 252 11.14 16.07 2.54
CA SER A 252 12.37 16.65 1.95
C SER A 252 13.41 15.59 1.62
N THR A 253 13.61 14.61 2.50
CA THR A 253 14.50 13.46 2.24
C THR A 253 14.02 12.65 1.05
N MET A 254 12.73 12.31 0.97
CA MET A 254 12.13 11.61 -0.16
C MET A 254 12.33 12.41 -1.46
N GLY A 255 12.08 13.71 -1.44
CA GLY A 255 12.32 14.58 -2.62
C GLY A 255 13.78 14.57 -3.08
N THR A 256 14.72 14.60 -2.13
CA THR A 256 16.17 14.50 -2.43
C THR A 256 16.51 13.14 -3.05
N GLN A 257 15.97 12.05 -2.53
CA GLN A 257 16.19 10.69 -3.04
C GLN A 257 15.56 10.49 -4.42
N ILE A 258 14.38 11.05 -4.69
CA ILE A 258 13.75 11.08 -6.03
C ILE A 258 14.68 11.82 -7.02
N ALA A 259 15.19 12.99 -6.66
CA ALA A 259 16.10 13.74 -7.52
C ALA A 259 17.39 12.97 -7.79
N ALA A 260 18.01 12.39 -6.76
CA ALA A 260 19.22 11.57 -6.90
C ALA A 260 18.98 10.33 -7.79
N MET A 261 17.80 9.69 -7.70
CA MET A 261 17.46 8.56 -8.54
C MET A 261 17.33 8.98 -10.02
N LYS A 262 16.75 10.15 -10.30
CA LYS A 262 16.70 10.72 -11.65
C LYS A 262 18.09 11.08 -12.18
N GLU A 263 18.98 11.62 -11.34
CA GLU A 263 20.39 11.87 -11.71
C GLU A 263 21.15 10.59 -12.04
N ARG A 264 20.80 9.46 -11.42
CA ARG A 264 21.32 8.12 -11.76
C ARG A 264 20.78 7.58 -13.08
N GLY A 265 19.82 8.25 -13.71
CA GLY A 265 19.26 7.91 -15.03
C GLY A 265 17.87 7.28 -15.00
N ALA A 266 17.17 7.27 -13.87
CA ALA A 266 15.79 6.79 -13.84
C ALA A 266 14.89 7.66 -14.74
N GLU A 267 14.23 7.02 -15.69
CA GLU A 267 13.23 7.65 -16.56
C GLU A 267 11.86 7.72 -15.87
N TYR A 268 11.59 6.75 -15.00
CA TYR A 268 10.39 6.68 -14.18
C TYR A 268 10.74 6.44 -12.72
N ILE A 269 9.94 7.03 -11.84
CA ILE A 269 10.02 6.87 -10.39
C ILE A 269 8.76 6.16 -9.90
N VAL A 270 8.95 4.99 -9.32
CA VAL A 270 7.92 4.22 -8.62
C VAL A 270 8.17 4.32 -7.12
N LEU A 271 7.19 4.82 -6.38
CA LEU A 271 7.19 4.80 -4.93
C LEU A 271 6.38 3.61 -4.41
N LEU A 272 6.99 2.81 -3.57
CA LEU A 272 6.37 1.70 -2.86
C LEU A 272 6.19 2.11 -1.40
N LEU A 273 4.96 2.34 -0.97
CA LEU A 273 4.67 2.96 0.31
C LEU A 273 3.91 2.00 1.22
N HIS A 274 4.48 1.70 2.39
CA HIS A 274 3.74 1.03 3.44
C HIS A 274 3.16 2.10 4.39
N TRP A 275 1.88 2.41 4.21
CA TRP A 275 1.22 3.59 4.77
C TRP A 275 -0.28 3.37 4.99
N GLY A 276 -0.96 4.39 5.52
CA GLY A 276 -2.42 4.37 5.66
C GLY A 276 -2.89 3.62 6.91
N PHE A 277 -4.20 3.57 7.08
CA PHE A 277 -4.83 2.86 8.18
C PHE A 277 -5.28 1.47 7.74
N GLU A 278 -5.02 0.49 8.58
CA GLU A 278 -5.49 -0.87 8.39
C GLU A 278 -7.02 -0.92 8.23
N TYR A 279 -7.45 -1.74 7.29
CA TYR A 279 -8.85 -2.11 7.03
C TYR A 279 -9.76 -1.00 6.50
N GLU A 280 -9.22 0.14 6.09
CA GLU A 280 -9.98 1.23 5.52
C GLU A 280 -10.18 1.08 4.02
N TYR A 281 -11.44 1.14 3.55
CA TYR A 281 -11.78 1.01 2.12
C TYR A 281 -11.40 2.22 1.29
N TYR A 282 -11.15 3.36 1.91
CA TYR A 282 -10.80 4.61 1.25
C TYR A 282 -9.58 5.23 1.92
N PRO A 283 -8.67 5.81 1.14
CA PRO A 283 -7.61 6.62 1.72
C PRO A 283 -8.22 7.85 2.39
N GLU A 284 -7.66 8.25 3.52
CA GLU A 284 -8.01 9.54 4.10
C GLU A 284 -7.58 10.69 3.18
N PRO A 285 -8.28 11.84 3.20
CA PRO A 285 -7.90 13.03 2.43
C PRO A 285 -6.45 13.46 2.62
N HIS A 286 -5.91 13.24 3.81
CA HIS A 286 -4.51 13.49 4.13
C HIS A 286 -3.55 12.66 3.26
N PHE A 287 -3.77 11.36 3.14
CA PHE A 287 -2.96 10.50 2.26
C PHE A 287 -3.12 10.86 0.79
N MET A 288 -4.31 11.30 0.37
CA MET A 288 -4.53 11.81 -0.99
C MET A 288 -3.69 13.08 -1.25
N GLN A 289 -3.59 13.97 -0.27
CA GLN A 289 -2.72 15.17 -0.35
C GLN A 289 -1.25 14.77 -0.43
N LEU A 290 -0.80 13.87 0.45
CA LEU A 290 0.59 13.37 0.45
C LEU A 290 0.96 12.74 -0.90
N ALA A 291 0.11 11.88 -1.44
CA ALA A 291 0.32 11.27 -2.76
C ALA A 291 0.52 12.31 -3.85
N ARG A 292 -0.30 13.36 -3.87
CA ARG A 292 -0.19 14.45 -4.85
C ARG A 292 1.07 15.26 -4.68
N ARG A 293 1.53 15.49 -3.44
CA ARG A 293 2.85 16.10 -3.18
C ARG A 293 3.97 15.24 -3.72
N MET A 294 3.93 13.93 -3.52
CA MET A 294 4.93 13.00 -4.06
C MET A 294 4.93 12.99 -5.58
N VAL A 295 3.76 13.03 -6.23
CA VAL A 295 3.67 13.21 -7.69
C VAL A 295 4.28 14.55 -8.12
N ALA A 296 4.03 15.63 -7.38
CA ALA A 296 4.62 16.95 -7.67
C ALA A 296 6.15 16.95 -7.53
N MET A 297 6.70 16.15 -6.61
CA MET A 297 8.16 15.95 -6.47
C MET A 297 8.76 15.08 -7.58
N GLY A 298 7.92 14.41 -8.36
CA GLY A 298 8.36 13.67 -9.54
C GLY A 298 8.17 12.16 -9.50
N ALA A 299 7.33 11.65 -8.60
CA ALA A 299 6.84 10.28 -8.70
C ALA A 299 5.93 10.11 -9.92
N ASP A 300 6.08 9.01 -10.64
CA ASP A 300 5.25 8.65 -11.80
C ASP A 300 4.22 7.59 -11.42
N VAL A 301 4.57 6.70 -10.48
CA VAL A 301 3.68 5.66 -9.94
C VAL A 301 3.83 5.61 -8.43
N ILE A 302 2.71 5.53 -7.72
CA ILE A 302 2.66 5.28 -6.28
C ILE A 302 1.87 4.00 -6.05
N ILE A 303 2.47 3.07 -5.34
CA ILE A 303 1.87 1.81 -4.94
C ILE A 303 1.80 1.76 -3.42
N GLY A 304 0.59 1.73 -2.88
CA GLY A 304 0.33 1.67 -1.45
C GLY A 304 0.13 0.25 -0.93
N HIS A 305 0.62 0.05 0.28
CA HIS A 305 0.57 -1.17 1.08
C HIS A 305 0.21 -0.81 2.52
N GLY A 306 -0.22 -1.76 3.34
CA GLY A 306 -0.52 -1.57 4.76
C GLY A 306 -2.00 -1.51 5.13
N PRO A 307 -2.94 -0.97 4.32
CA PRO A 307 -4.36 -1.04 4.66
C PRO A 307 -4.94 -2.46 4.66
N HIS A 308 -4.28 -3.44 4.06
CA HIS A 308 -4.71 -4.85 3.97
C HIS A 308 -6.08 -5.06 3.29
N VAL A 309 -6.63 -4.03 2.70
CA VAL A 309 -7.83 -4.05 1.84
C VAL A 309 -7.57 -3.18 0.62
N VAL A 310 -8.20 -3.53 -0.48
CA VAL A 310 -8.06 -2.78 -1.73
C VAL A 310 -8.76 -1.43 -1.60
N GLN A 311 -8.00 -0.37 -1.89
CA GLN A 311 -8.49 1.02 -1.94
C GLN A 311 -8.58 1.53 -3.39
N PRO A 312 -9.34 2.63 -3.64
CA PRO A 312 -9.45 3.22 -4.96
C PRO A 312 -8.13 3.68 -5.58
N VAL A 313 -8.17 4.00 -6.85
CA VAL A 313 -7.01 4.40 -7.68
C VAL A 313 -7.27 5.76 -8.29
N GLU A 314 -6.21 6.58 -8.41
CA GLU A 314 -6.24 7.85 -9.13
C GLU A 314 -5.24 7.86 -10.29
N VAL A 315 -5.58 8.63 -11.32
CA VAL A 315 -4.63 9.12 -12.33
C VAL A 315 -4.53 10.62 -12.21
N CYS A 316 -3.33 11.12 -11.92
CA CYS A 316 -3.06 12.55 -11.83
C CYS A 316 -2.51 13.08 -13.17
N TRP A 317 -3.04 14.23 -13.59
CA TRP A 317 -2.57 14.98 -14.76
C TRP A 317 -1.60 16.07 -14.31
N VAL A 318 -0.34 15.91 -14.65
CA VAL A 318 0.72 16.86 -14.29
C VAL A 318 0.93 17.82 -15.45
N ASN A 319 0.86 19.13 -15.19
CA ASN A 319 1.05 20.21 -16.18
C ASN A 319 0.15 20.12 -17.42
N HIS A 320 -0.98 19.45 -17.33
CA HIS A 320 -1.91 19.35 -18.45
C HIS A 320 -2.77 20.63 -18.54
N PRO A 321 -2.79 21.35 -19.69
CA PRO A 321 -3.42 22.66 -19.78
C PRO A 321 -4.94 22.63 -19.62
N ASP A 322 -5.58 21.50 -19.98
CA ASP A 322 -7.03 21.37 -20.00
C ASP A 322 -7.57 20.75 -18.69
N GLN A 323 -6.70 20.46 -17.72
CA GLN A 323 -7.10 19.85 -16.46
C GLN A 323 -7.06 20.87 -15.32
N VAL A 324 -8.17 21.00 -14.64
CA VAL A 324 -8.35 21.91 -13.49
C VAL A 324 -8.63 21.07 -12.24
N PRO A 325 -7.96 21.34 -11.10
CA PRO A 325 -8.25 20.66 -9.85
C PRO A 325 -9.74 20.72 -9.48
N GLY A 326 -10.27 19.61 -8.97
CA GLY A 326 -11.67 19.51 -8.58
C GLY A 326 -12.07 18.08 -8.22
N VAL A 327 -13.29 17.91 -7.77
CA VAL A 327 -13.87 16.59 -7.50
C VAL A 327 -13.92 15.77 -8.79
N GLY A 328 -13.31 14.59 -8.76
CA GLY A 328 -13.20 13.69 -9.91
C GLY A 328 -12.01 13.98 -10.83
N ASN A 329 -11.11 14.86 -10.42
CA ASN A 329 -9.92 15.22 -11.21
C ASN A 329 -8.70 15.47 -10.32
N CYS A 330 -7.64 14.69 -10.49
CA CYS A 330 -6.33 14.99 -9.92
C CYS A 330 -5.51 15.79 -10.95
N SER A 331 -5.31 17.08 -10.70
CA SER A 331 -4.49 17.95 -11.54
C SER A 331 -3.41 18.62 -10.71
N ILE A 332 -2.18 18.53 -11.19
CA ILE A 332 -0.97 19.00 -10.47
C ILE A 332 -0.17 19.91 -11.39
N GLN A 333 0.31 21.04 -10.86
CA GLN A 333 1.23 21.91 -11.55
C GLN A 333 2.63 21.80 -10.93
N THR A 334 3.65 21.66 -11.76
CA THR A 334 5.04 21.58 -11.32
C THR A 334 5.90 22.61 -12.05
N SER A 335 7.01 22.99 -11.44
CA SER A 335 7.90 24.01 -11.99
C SER A 335 8.67 23.57 -13.24
N ASP A 336 8.80 22.25 -13.50
CA ASP A 336 9.47 21.71 -14.67
C ASP A 336 8.62 21.81 -15.95
N GLY A 337 7.32 22.08 -15.81
CA GLY A 337 6.39 22.24 -16.92
C GLY A 337 6.16 20.98 -17.76
N ARG A 338 6.72 19.82 -17.38
CA ARG A 338 6.58 18.58 -18.14
C ARG A 338 5.18 18.00 -17.99
N ALA A 339 4.46 17.92 -19.09
CA ALA A 339 3.15 17.28 -19.12
C ALA A 339 3.29 15.74 -19.06
N ARG A 340 2.62 15.11 -18.11
CA ARG A 340 2.59 13.65 -17.93
C ARG A 340 1.39 13.22 -17.09
N ARG A 341 1.10 11.92 -17.09
CA ARG A 341 0.21 11.30 -16.12
C ARG A 341 1.02 10.58 -15.05
N ALA A 342 0.46 10.49 -13.87
CA ALA A 342 0.96 9.66 -12.78
C ALA A 342 -0.18 8.80 -12.23
N ALA A 343 0.14 7.58 -11.80
CA ALA A 343 -0.82 6.64 -11.24
C ALA A 343 -0.62 6.51 -9.73
N ILE A 344 -1.72 6.45 -8.97
CA ILE A 344 -1.73 6.24 -7.53
C ILE A 344 -2.67 5.09 -7.21
N PHE A 345 -2.12 3.97 -6.78
CA PHE A 345 -2.83 2.87 -6.13
C PHE A 345 -2.70 3.07 -4.61
N TYR A 346 -3.76 3.44 -3.93
CA TYR A 346 -3.68 3.74 -2.49
C TYR A 346 -3.45 2.49 -1.65
N SER A 347 -4.03 1.35 -2.03
CA SER A 347 -3.71 0.03 -1.50
C SER A 347 -4.11 -1.06 -2.49
N LEU A 348 -3.26 -2.07 -2.62
CA LEU A 348 -3.53 -3.26 -3.43
C LEU A 348 -4.20 -4.40 -2.64
N GLY A 349 -4.43 -4.21 -1.32
CA GLY A 349 -4.92 -5.26 -0.43
C GLY A 349 -3.85 -6.31 -0.12
N ASN A 350 -4.26 -7.51 0.19
CA ASN A 350 -3.35 -8.61 0.52
C ASN A 350 -3.07 -9.50 -0.70
N PHE A 351 -1.80 -9.86 -0.89
CA PHE A 351 -1.44 -10.97 -1.78
C PHE A 351 -1.62 -12.30 -1.08
N THR A 352 -1.19 -12.39 0.18
CA THR A 352 -1.48 -13.50 1.08
C THR A 352 -2.04 -13.00 2.40
N SER A 353 -2.73 -13.85 3.14
CA SER A 353 -3.23 -13.51 4.47
C SER A 353 -3.36 -14.75 5.34
N SER A 354 -3.03 -14.65 6.61
CA SER A 354 -3.38 -15.64 7.63
C SER A 354 -4.71 -15.29 8.33
N ILE A 355 -5.27 -14.12 8.06
CA ILE A 355 -6.55 -13.67 8.62
C ILE A 355 -7.66 -14.24 7.74
N ARG A 356 -8.35 -15.26 8.26
CA ARG A 356 -9.49 -15.90 7.60
C ARG A 356 -10.76 -15.14 7.94
N SER A 357 -11.37 -14.52 6.91
CA SER A 357 -12.62 -13.77 7.05
C SER A 357 -12.50 -12.44 7.86
N PRO A 358 -13.14 -11.38 7.42
CA PRO A 358 -14.00 -11.32 6.23
C PRO A 358 -13.22 -11.34 4.89
N ALA A 359 -13.91 -11.60 3.77
CA ALA A 359 -13.31 -11.82 2.45
C ALA A 359 -12.44 -10.66 1.95
N GLU A 360 -12.73 -9.43 2.36
CA GLU A 360 -11.92 -8.26 2.04
C GLU A 360 -10.47 -8.34 2.53
N PHE A 361 -10.18 -9.16 3.57
CA PHE A 361 -8.81 -9.38 4.09
C PHE A 361 -8.12 -10.57 3.41
N GLU A 362 -8.89 -11.35 2.68
CA GLU A 362 -8.42 -12.49 1.89
C GLU A 362 -8.31 -12.14 0.39
N THR A 363 -8.50 -10.85 0.06
CA THR A 363 -8.60 -10.37 -1.33
C THR A 363 -7.63 -9.22 -1.56
N GLY A 364 -6.98 -9.27 -2.71
CA GLY A 364 -6.16 -8.19 -3.24
C GLY A 364 -6.36 -8.04 -4.74
N ILE A 365 -5.51 -7.25 -5.35
CA ILE A 365 -5.46 -7.11 -6.80
C ILE A 365 -4.04 -7.26 -7.33
N VAL A 366 -3.93 -7.74 -8.54
CA VAL A 366 -2.76 -7.52 -9.40
C VAL A 366 -3.00 -6.21 -10.14
N GLY A 367 -2.36 -5.13 -9.68
CA GLY A 367 -2.34 -3.84 -10.38
C GLY A 367 -1.31 -3.84 -11.50
N ARG A 368 -1.62 -3.23 -12.64
CA ARG A 368 -0.69 -3.07 -13.77
C ARG A 368 -0.62 -1.65 -14.22
N VAL A 369 0.58 -1.24 -14.60
CA VAL A 369 0.86 0.08 -15.16
C VAL A 369 1.67 -0.09 -16.45
N SER A 370 1.26 0.57 -17.52
CA SER A 370 2.05 0.69 -18.75
C SER A 370 2.75 2.04 -18.83
N LEU A 371 4.04 2.03 -19.18
CA LEU A 371 4.94 3.18 -19.21
C LEU A 371 5.54 3.36 -20.60
N SER A 372 5.41 4.53 -21.20
CA SER A 372 6.03 4.85 -22.48
C SER A 372 6.19 6.35 -22.68
N GLY A 373 7.31 6.78 -23.31
CA GLY A 373 7.56 8.19 -23.65
C GLY A 373 7.60 9.14 -22.46
N GLY A 374 7.90 8.64 -21.27
CA GLY A 374 7.93 9.40 -20.04
C GLY A 374 6.53 9.67 -19.44
N ASP A 375 5.54 8.90 -19.80
CA ASP A 375 4.15 9.01 -19.36
C ASP A 375 3.62 7.64 -18.86
N VAL A 376 2.67 7.67 -17.96
CA VAL A 376 1.82 6.51 -17.63
C VAL A 376 0.77 6.38 -18.72
N THR A 377 0.87 5.37 -19.56
CA THR A 377 0.01 5.20 -20.73
C THR A 377 -1.29 4.49 -20.45
N GLY A 378 -1.36 3.69 -19.39
CA GLY A 378 -2.58 3.03 -18.97
C GLY A 378 -2.43 2.15 -17.73
N LEU A 379 -3.56 1.71 -17.20
CA LEU A 379 -3.67 0.87 -16.02
C LEU A 379 -4.51 -0.37 -16.31
N GLY A 380 -4.30 -1.39 -15.49
CA GLY A 380 -5.10 -2.61 -15.47
C GLY A 380 -5.15 -3.21 -14.07
N TRP A 381 -6.19 -3.97 -13.76
CA TRP A 381 -6.28 -4.71 -12.51
C TRP A 381 -7.00 -6.04 -12.68
N THR A 382 -6.59 -7.03 -11.91
CA THR A 382 -7.22 -8.34 -11.82
C THR A 382 -7.38 -8.70 -10.36
N PRO A 383 -8.58 -9.09 -9.88
CA PRO A 383 -8.78 -9.46 -8.49
C PRO A 383 -8.20 -10.84 -8.21
N ILE A 384 -7.59 -10.99 -7.05
CA ILE A 384 -7.04 -12.23 -6.52
C ILE A 384 -7.57 -12.50 -5.13
N SER A 385 -7.64 -13.77 -4.75
CA SER A 385 -8.11 -14.20 -3.43
C SER A 385 -7.25 -15.32 -2.88
N VAL A 386 -7.20 -15.40 -1.55
CA VAL A 386 -6.53 -16.50 -0.84
C VAL A 386 -7.53 -17.60 -0.55
N LYS A 387 -7.22 -18.82 -0.95
CA LYS A 387 -7.88 -20.05 -0.50
C LYS A 387 -7.03 -20.71 0.57
N TYR A 388 -7.68 -21.53 1.38
CA TYR A 388 -7.03 -22.27 2.46
C TYR A 388 -7.31 -23.78 2.36
N ASP A 389 -6.43 -24.54 3.01
CA ASP A 389 -6.53 -25.99 3.15
C ASP A 389 -6.40 -26.76 1.78
N PRO A 390 -5.29 -26.55 0.99
CA PRO A 390 -4.07 -25.81 1.27
C PRO A 390 -4.19 -24.32 0.94
N THR A 391 -3.26 -23.49 1.46
CA THR A 391 -3.16 -22.08 1.10
C THR A 391 -2.76 -21.93 -0.36
N GLU A 392 -3.58 -21.21 -1.12
CA GLU A 392 -3.34 -20.90 -2.53
C GLU A 392 -3.84 -19.49 -2.85
N VAL A 393 -3.07 -18.74 -3.62
CA VAL A 393 -3.54 -17.49 -4.24
C VAL A 393 -4.11 -17.82 -5.61
N VAL A 394 -5.34 -17.40 -5.86
CA VAL A 394 -6.08 -17.70 -7.10
C VAL A 394 -6.74 -16.44 -7.66
N PRO A 395 -7.05 -16.37 -8.96
CA PRO A 395 -7.96 -15.34 -9.47
C PRO A 395 -9.30 -15.39 -8.70
N THR A 396 -9.80 -14.25 -8.26
CA THR A 396 -11.08 -14.22 -7.52
C THR A 396 -12.24 -14.78 -8.35
N ASP A 397 -12.17 -14.59 -9.68
CA ASP A 397 -13.20 -15.08 -10.61
C ASP A 397 -13.31 -16.61 -10.62
N ASP A 398 -12.27 -17.33 -10.22
CA ASP A 398 -12.28 -18.79 -10.06
C ASP A 398 -12.93 -19.22 -8.72
N ASN A 399 -13.36 -18.27 -7.89
CA ASN A 399 -13.88 -18.52 -6.54
C ASN A 399 -15.27 -17.89 -6.30
N LEU A 400 -15.99 -17.49 -7.34
CA LEU A 400 -17.28 -16.80 -7.24
C LEU A 400 -18.44 -17.68 -6.76
N ASP A 401 -18.25 -19.01 -6.67
CA ASP A 401 -19.21 -19.90 -6.03
C ASP A 401 -19.33 -19.62 -4.50
N ASP A 402 -18.31 -19.02 -3.89
CA ASP A 402 -18.41 -18.46 -2.55
C ASP A 402 -19.06 -17.07 -2.58
N ALA A 403 -20.17 -16.93 -1.86
CA ALA A 403 -20.95 -15.68 -1.84
C ALA A 403 -20.17 -14.48 -1.31
N ASN A 404 -19.19 -14.68 -0.42
CA ASN A 404 -18.36 -13.61 0.13
C ASN A 404 -17.40 -13.07 -0.93
N PHE A 405 -16.75 -13.94 -1.69
CA PHE A 405 -15.88 -13.53 -2.80
C PHE A 405 -16.66 -12.95 -3.97
N ALA A 406 -17.86 -13.43 -4.24
CA ALA A 406 -18.76 -12.81 -5.22
C ALA A 406 -19.12 -11.37 -4.82
N GLN A 407 -19.47 -11.12 -3.56
CA GLN A 407 -19.75 -9.79 -3.03
C GLN A 407 -18.50 -8.91 -3.07
N GLU A 408 -17.35 -9.44 -2.73
CA GLU A 408 -16.09 -8.71 -2.76
C GLU A 408 -15.69 -8.33 -4.21
N SER A 409 -15.87 -9.22 -5.17
CA SER A 409 -15.67 -8.91 -6.59
C SER A 409 -16.58 -7.77 -7.07
N GLU A 410 -17.83 -7.72 -6.62
CA GLU A 410 -18.75 -6.61 -6.90
C GLU A 410 -18.27 -5.30 -6.25
N ARG A 411 -17.80 -5.37 -5.00
CA ARG A 411 -17.21 -4.21 -4.31
C ARG A 411 -16.03 -3.66 -5.09
N LEU A 412 -15.10 -4.52 -5.48
CA LEU A 412 -13.92 -4.12 -6.25
C LEU A 412 -14.28 -3.49 -7.59
N ASN A 413 -15.26 -4.04 -8.32
CA ASN A 413 -15.77 -3.44 -9.55
C ASN A 413 -16.34 -2.04 -9.32
N SER A 414 -17.04 -1.83 -8.21
CA SER A 414 -17.57 -0.52 -7.80
C SER A 414 -16.47 0.46 -7.37
N HIS A 415 -15.46 -0.05 -6.64
CA HIS A 415 -14.39 0.77 -6.05
C HIS A 415 -13.36 1.23 -7.08
N LEU A 416 -13.00 0.33 -7.99
CA LEU A 416 -11.94 0.54 -8.97
C LEU A 416 -12.48 0.93 -10.35
N GLY A 417 -13.67 0.49 -10.70
CA GLY A 417 -14.25 0.62 -12.02
C GLY A 417 -13.93 -0.57 -12.92
N ALA A 418 -14.97 -1.15 -13.50
CA ALA A 418 -14.86 -2.33 -14.36
C ALA A 418 -14.23 -2.05 -15.74
N ALA A 419 -14.14 -0.78 -16.17
CA ALA A 419 -13.69 -0.44 -17.52
C ALA A 419 -12.21 -0.75 -17.80
N TRP A 420 -11.36 -0.83 -16.76
CA TRP A 420 -9.94 -1.13 -16.86
C TRP A 420 -9.56 -2.42 -16.10
N ARG A 421 -10.56 -3.21 -15.71
CA ARG A 421 -10.39 -4.58 -15.22
C ARG A 421 -9.91 -5.49 -16.36
N LEU A 422 -8.93 -6.32 -16.04
CA LEU A 422 -8.42 -7.36 -16.95
C LEU A 422 -9.01 -8.72 -16.58
N PRO A 423 -9.09 -9.64 -17.53
CA PRO A 423 -9.53 -11.00 -17.25
C PRO A 423 -8.58 -11.73 -16.30
#